data_484428a133c17bddb674a0efdcb25d83
#
_entry.id   484428a133c17bddb674a0efdcb25d83
#
_cell.length_a   1.000
_cell.length_b   1.000
_cell.length_c   1.000
_cell.angle_alpha   90.00
_cell.angle_beta   90.00
_cell.angle_gamma   90.00
#
_symmetry.space_group_name_H-M   'P 1'
#
loop_
_entity.id
_entity.type
_entity.pdbx_description
1 polymer ?
#
loop_
_entity_poly.entity_id
_entity_poly.type
_entity_poly.pdbx_seq_one_letter_code
_entity_poly.pdbx_strand_id
1 'polypeptide(L)'
;PINIDDNIWSKTENLFLSYTCNDEETFECMKNFSNKFNQLIDPHTAVAYEAVERLKDQLHHNTVILATAHPAKFPDVLLKAGLNLKDMPERLKRVLNKKEVAESLSTSDNSIFDYIRKNN
;
A
#
# COMPACT_ATOMS: atom_id res chain seq x y z
N PRO A 1 11.74 9.49 19.07
CA PRO A 1 11.91 8.03 19.00
C PRO A 1 10.91 7.37 19.94
N ILE A 2 10.23 6.35 19.43
CA ILE A 2 9.35 5.51 20.25
C ILE A 2 10.27 4.55 21.00
N ASN A 3 10.23 4.59 22.33
CA ASN A 3 10.94 3.63 23.16
C ASN A 3 9.99 2.48 23.48
N ILE A 4 10.30 1.29 22.98
CA ILE A 4 9.54 0.08 23.28
C ILE A 4 10.32 -0.70 24.33
N ASP A 5 9.62 -1.18 25.37
CA ASP A 5 10.21 -2.04 26.39
C ASP A 5 10.74 -3.34 25.77
N ASP A 6 11.98 -3.74 26.13
CA ASP A 6 12.67 -4.89 25.55
C ASP A 6 11.89 -6.20 25.72
N ASN A 7 11.14 -6.34 26.80
CA ASN A 7 10.33 -7.54 27.06
C ASN A 7 9.07 -7.57 26.12
N ILE A 8 8.52 -6.40 25.79
CA ILE A 8 7.44 -6.29 24.80
C ILE A 8 8.02 -6.57 23.41
N TRP A 9 9.17 -5.99 23.09
CA TRP A 9 9.85 -6.21 21.82
C TRP A 9 10.14 -7.69 21.57
N SER A 10 10.80 -8.37 22.49
CA SER A 10 11.16 -9.79 22.36
C SER A 10 9.96 -10.74 22.22
N LYS A 11 8.81 -10.39 22.77
CA LYS A 11 7.56 -11.14 22.56
C LYS A 11 6.93 -10.88 21.20
N THR A 12 7.17 -9.71 20.63
CA THR A 12 6.52 -9.25 19.40
C THR A 12 7.33 -9.63 18.17
N GLU A 13 8.65 -9.58 18.22
CA GLU A 13 9.53 -9.85 17.07
C GLU A 13 9.33 -11.24 16.44
N ASN A 14 8.92 -12.24 17.25
CA ASN A 14 8.63 -13.59 16.78
C ASN A 14 7.27 -13.72 16.08
N LEU A 15 6.41 -12.70 16.16
CA LEU A 15 5.08 -12.68 15.56
C LEU A 15 5.04 -11.99 14.21
N PHE A 16 6.08 -11.21 13.88
CA PHE A 16 6.12 -10.38 12.69
C PHE A 16 7.40 -10.62 11.89
N LEU A 17 7.22 -10.72 10.58
CA LEU A 17 8.31 -10.60 9.62
C LEU A 17 8.16 -9.28 8.89
N SER A 18 9.26 -8.62 8.59
CA SER A 18 9.27 -7.37 7.84
C SER A 18 10.16 -7.48 6.61
N TYR A 19 9.76 -6.79 5.56
CA TYR A 19 10.51 -6.66 4.33
C TYR A 19 10.39 -5.24 3.79
N THR A 20 11.45 -4.74 3.19
CA THR A 20 11.45 -3.45 2.51
C THR A 20 11.62 -3.65 1.00
N CYS A 21 10.89 -2.89 0.22
CA CYS A 21 10.90 -2.93 -1.22
C CYS A 21 11.09 -1.51 -1.74
N ASN A 22 12.08 -1.28 -2.59
CA ASN A 22 12.26 0.01 -3.24
C ASN A 22 11.34 0.17 -4.45
N ASP A 23 11.35 1.34 -5.09
CA ASP A 23 10.46 1.64 -6.21
C ASP A 23 10.73 0.74 -7.42
N GLU A 24 11.99 0.49 -7.75
CA GLU A 24 12.38 -0.36 -8.88
C GLU A 24 11.92 -1.80 -8.68
N GLU A 25 12.13 -2.35 -7.50
CA GLU A 25 11.67 -3.70 -7.13
C GLU A 25 10.13 -3.77 -7.17
N THR A 26 9.46 -2.72 -6.72
CA THR A 26 7.99 -2.63 -6.77
C THR A 26 7.47 -2.65 -8.21
N PHE A 27 8.07 -1.85 -9.10
CA PHE A 27 7.67 -1.81 -10.53
C PHE A 27 7.94 -3.14 -11.24
N GLU A 28 9.08 -3.76 -10.96
CA GLU A 28 9.40 -5.09 -11.50
C GLU A 28 8.42 -6.15 -11.00
N CYS A 29 8.11 -6.14 -9.72
CA CYS A 29 7.11 -7.02 -9.12
C CYS A 29 5.73 -6.85 -9.77
N MET A 30 5.25 -5.61 -9.94
CA MET A 30 3.98 -5.33 -10.63
C MET A 30 3.96 -5.89 -12.05
N LYS A 31 5.04 -5.71 -12.80
CA LYS A 31 5.20 -6.22 -14.18
C LYS A 31 5.20 -7.75 -14.21
N ASN A 32 5.98 -8.38 -13.35
CA ASN A 32 6.08 -9.84 -13.26
C ASN A 32 4.74 -10.47 -12.85
N PHE A 33 4.05 -9.87 -11.90
CA PHE A 33 2.71 -10.28 -11.49
C PHE A 33 1.72 -10.19 -12.65
N SER A 34 1.71 -9.07 -13.38
CA SER A 34 0.85 -8.88 -14.55
C SER A 34 1.12 -9.92 -15.63
N ASN A 35 2.39 -10.22 -15.92
CA ASN A 35 2.77 -11.25 -16.91
C ASN A 35 2.35 -12.66 -16.47
N LYS A 36 2.47 -12.97 -15.18
CA LYS A 36 2.17 -14.30 -14.63
C LYS A 36 0.67 -14.58 -14.53
N PHE A 37 -0.10 -13.56 -14.12
CA PHE A 37 -1.51 -13.74 -13.76
C PHE A 37 -2.48 -13.01 -14.70
N ASN A 38 -1.98 -12.23 -15.66
CA ASN A 38 -2.78 -11.35 -16.52
C ASN A 38 -3.71 -10.41 -15.73
N GLN A 39 -3.23 -9.95 -14.57
CA GLN A 39 -3.94 -9.05 -13.67
C GLN A 39 -3.01 -7.92 -13.22
N LEU A 40 -3.59 -6.76 -12.93
CA LEU A 40 -2.88 -5.64 -12.36
C LEU A 40 -3.08 -5.60 -10.84
N ILE A 41 -2.01 -5.29 -10.13
CA ILE A 41 -2.04 -4.99 -8.69
C ILE A 41 -1.56 -3.56 -8.44
N ASP A 42 -2.02 -2.96 -7.35
CA ASP A 42 -1.52 -1.66 -6.91
C ASP A 42 -0.12 -1.79 -6.27
N PRO A 43 0.65 -0.70 -6.17
CA PRO A 43 2.02 -0.75 -5.66
C PRO A 43 2.12 -1.28 -4.22
N HIS A 44 1.14 -1.02 -3.36
CA HIS A 44 1.17 -1.53 -1.98
C HIS A 44 0.94 -3.04 -1.93
N THR A 45 0.04 -3.55 -2.76
CA THR A 45 -0.17 -5.00 -2.93
C THR A 45 1.08 -5.64 -3.55
N ALA A 46 1.78 -4.96 -4.46
CA ALA A 46 3.03 -5.46 -5.04
C ALA A 46 4.14 -5.61 -3.98
N VAL A 47 4.31 -4.63 -3.08
CA VAL A 47 5.26 -4.73 -1.96
C VAL A 47 4.93 -5.93 -1.07
N ALA A 48 3.65 -6.14 -0.75
CA ALA A 48 3.23 -7.29 0.06
C ALA A 48 3.46 -8.62 -0.67
N TYR A 49 3.21 -8.68 -1.98
CA TYR A 49 3.47 -9.87 -2.79
C TYR A 49 4.97 -10.19 -2.87
N GLU A 50 5.81 -9.18 -3.12
CA GLU A 50 7.26 -9.34 -3.14
C GLU A 50 7.80 -9.82 -1.79
N ALA A 51 7.29 -9.27 -0.68
CA ALA A 51 7.64 -9.73 0.66
C ALA A 51 7.35 -11.23 0.84
N VAL A 52 6.19 -11.71 0.40
CA VAL A 52 5.82 -13.12 0.47
C VAL A 52 6.76 -13.99 -0.38
N GLU A 53 7.09 -13.58 -1.60
CA GLU A 53 8.00 -14.32 -2.47
C GLU A 53 9.42 -14.41 -1.89
N ARG A 54 9.90 -13.34 -1.24
CA ARG A 54 11.23 -13.28 -0.61
C ARG A 54 11.32 -14.03 0.71
N LEU A 55 10.23 -14.04 1.46
CA LEU A 55 10.18 -14.66 2.79
C LEU A 55 9.55 -16.06 2.78
N LYS A 56 9.23 -16.62 1.62
CA LYS A 56 8.48 -17.87 1.47
C LYS A 56 9.03 -19.03 2.28
N ASP A 57 10.36 -19.13 2.42
CA ASP A 57 11.01 -20.21 3.19
C ASP A 57 10.83 -20.06 4.72
N GLN A 58 10.39 -18.88 5.17
CA GLN A 58 10.07 -18.58 6.56
C GLN A 58 8.56 -18.64 6.84
N LEU A 59 7.74 -18.79 5.80
CA LEU A 59 6.29 -18.85 5.90
C LEU A 59 5.85 -20.32 5.92
N HIS A 60 5.35 -20.77 7.06
CA HIS A 60 5.00 -22.19 7.28
C HIS A 60 3.55 -22.55 6.97
N HIS A 61 2.73 -21.58 6.56
CA HIS A 61 1.28 -21.72 6.35
C HIS A 61 0.81 -21.03 5.09
N ASN A 62 -0.45 -21.27 4.73
CA ASN A 62 -1.11 -20.52 3.65
C ASN A 62 -1.07 -19.03 3.96
N THR A 63 -0.55 -18.24 3.03
CA THR A 63 -0.40 -16.81 3.19
C THR A 63 -1.51 -16.08 2.45
N VAL A 64 -2.14 -15.11 3.09
CA VAL A 64 -3.13 -14.22 2.51
C VAL A 64 -2.51 -12.84 2.31
N ILE A 65 -2.52 -12.36 1.08
CA ILE A 65 -2.07 -11.01 0.72
C ILE A 65 -3.29 -10.10 0.63
N LEU A 66 -3.27 -8.99 1.36
CA LEU A 66 -4.35 -8.01 1.32
C LEU A 66 -4.15 -7.06 0.14
N ALA A 67 -5.11 -7.08 -0.79
CA ALA A 67 -5.19 -6.10 -1.88
C ALA A 67 -5.83 -4.81 -1.34
N THR A 68 -5.01 -3.84 -0.96
CA THR A 68 -5.44 -2.67 -0.20
C THR A 68 -6.01 -1.55 -1.05
N ALA A 69 -5.74 -1.53 -2.35
CA ALA A 69 -6.24 -0.51 -3.26
C ALA A 69 -6.45 -1.05 -4.69
N HIS A 70 -7.22 -0.31 -5.49
CA HIS A 70 -7.34 -0.61 -6.91
C HIS A 70 -6.19 0.05 -7.69
N PRO A 71 -5.52 -0.66 -8.64
CA PRO A 71 -4.38 -0.13 -9.40
C PRO A 71 -4.69 1.18 -10.16
N ALA A 72 -5.93 1.38 -10.58
CA ALA A 72 -6.36 2.62 -11.24
C ALA A 72 -6.23 3.90 -10.38
N LYS A 73 -5.99 3.78 -9.08
CA LYS A 73 -5.67 4.93 -8.20
C LYS A 73 -4.23 5.44 -8.39
N PHE A 74 -3.39 4.67 -9.07
CA PHE A 74 -1.97 4.95 -9.24
C PHE A 74 -1.55 4.91 -10.72
N PRO A 75 -2.17 5.74 -11.59
CA PRO A 75 -1.92 5.69 -13.03
C PRO A 75 -0.45 5.97 -13.38
N ASP A 76 0.18 6.92 -12.68
CA ASP A 76 1.58 7.28 -12.92
C ASP A 76 2.55 6.14 -12.54
N VAL A 77 2.22 5.38 -11.50
CA VAL A 77 3.00 4.22 -11.08
C VAL A 77 2.88 3.08 -12.09
N LEU A 78 1.66 2.84 -12.61
CA LEU A 78 1.45 1.87 -13.68
C LEU A 78 2.29 2.20 -14.92
N LEU A 79 2.30 3.48 -15.33
CA LEU A 79 3.10 3.93 -16.47
C LEU A 79 4.61 3.72 -16.23
N LYS A 80 5.11 4.04 -15.05
CA LYS A 80 6.52 3.80 -14.67
C LYS A 80 6.88 2.32 -14.69
N ALA A 81 5.95 1.45 -14.30
CA ALA A 81 6.10 0.00 -14.40
C ALA A 81 5.91 -0.54 -15.83
N GLY A 82 5.67 0.30 -16.83
CA GLY A 82 5.39 -0.10 -18.22
C GLY A 82 4.07 -0.85 -18.39
N LEU A 83 3.11 -0.59 -17.50
CA LEU A 83 1.80 -1.22 -17.47
C LEU A 83 0.70 -0.23 -17.89
N ASN A 84 -0.31 -0.73 -18.58
CA ASN A 84 -1.46 0.07 -18.99
C ASN A 84 -2.75 -0.44 -18.33
N LEU A 85 -3.49 0.47 -17.78
CA LEU A 85 -4.83 0.17 -17.28
C LEU A 85 -5.79 -0.02 -18.47
N LYS A 86 -6.30 -1.23 -18.65
CA LYS A 86 -7.26 -1.55 -19.72
C LYS A 86 -8.66 -1.05 -19.37
N ASP A 87 -9.07 -1.26 -18.14
CA ASP A 87 -10.41 -0.92 -17.66
C ASP A 87 -10.36 -0.24 -16.29
N MET A 88 -11.14 0.83 -16.16
CA MET A 88 -11.30 1.55 -14.91
C MET A 88 -12.74 1.37 -14.39
N PRO A 89 -12.93 0.98 -13.12
CA PRO A 89 -14.26 0.87 -12.54
C PRO A 89 -15.04 2.18 -12.65
N GLU A 90 -16.31 2.10 -13.04
CA GLU A 90 -17.17 3.29 -13.24
C GLU A 90 -17.27 4.17 -11.99
N ARG A 91 -17.26 3.57 -10.80
CA ARG A 91 -17.25 4.31 -9.54
C ARG A 91 -16.01 5.19 -9.39
N LEU A 92 -14.87 4.70 -9.86
CA LEU A 92 -13.60 5.44 -9.80
C LEU A 92 -13.58 6.56 -10.85
N LYS A 93 -14.02 6.28 -12.10
CA LYS A 93 -14.16 7.30 -13.15
C LYS A 93 -14.98 8.51 -12.69
N ARG A 94 -16.06 8.27 -11.94
CA ARG A 94 -16.94 9.33 -11.43
C ARG A 94 -16.28 10.26 -10.42
N VAL A 95 -15.25 9.81 -9.73
CA VAL A 95 -14.55 10.60 -8.68
C VAL A 95 -13.32 11.32 -9.22
N LEU A 96 -12.61 10.72 -10.19
CA LEU A 96 -11.36 11.27 -10.72
C LEU A 96 -11.50 12.66 -11.33
N ASN A 97 -12.68 12.99 -11.89
CA ASN A 97 -12.96 14.29 -12.49
C ASN A 97 -13.63 15.28 -11.52
N LYS A 98 -13.81 14.92 -10.25
CA LYS A 98 -14.37 15.84 -9.26
C LYS A 98 -13.28 16.74 -8.71
N LYS A 99 -13.70 17.97 -8.34
CA LYS A 99 -12.81 18.89 -7.63
C LYS A 99 -12.40 18.26 -6.30
N GLU A 100 -11.10 18.21 -6.07
CA GLU A 100 -10.54 17.78 -4.80
C GLU A 100 -10.90 18.80 -3.70
N VAL A 101 -11.35 18.30 -2.56
CA VAL A 101 -11.68 19.12 -1.40
C VAL A 101 -10.76 18.69 -0.26
N ALA A 102 -9.87 19.58 0.12
CA ALA A 102 -8.93 19.37 1.21
C ALA A 102 -8.77 20.66 1.99
N GLU A 103 -8.65 20.58 3.30
CA GLU A 103 -8.26 21.69 4.16
C GLU A 103 -6.86 21.46 4.70
N SER A 104 -6.07 22.55 4.73
CA SER A 104 -4.72 22.52 5.29
C SER A 104 -4.79 22.76 6.80
N LEU A 105 -4.30 21.80 7.56
CA LEU A 105 -4.18 21.91 9.01
C LEU A 105 -2.70 22.10 9.40
N SER A 106 -2.44 22.76 10.51
CA SER A 106 -1.10 22.81 11.07
C SER A 106 -0.69 21.42 11.59
N THR A 107 0.61 21.17 11.68
CA THR A 107 1.16 19.89 12.16
C THR A 107 1.07 19.70 13.68
N SER A 108 0.43 20.64 14.41
CA SER A 108 0.22 20.50 15.85
C SER A 108 -0.95 19.58 16.14
N ASP A 109 -0.78 18.68 17.11
CA ASP A 109 -1.82 17.70 17.51
C ASP A 109 -3.16 18.38 17.87
N ASN A 110 -3.12 19.56 18.49
CA ASN A 110 -4.31 20.30 18.85
C ASN A 110 -5.11 20.78 17.63
N SER A 111 -4.48 21.12 16.52
CA SER A 111 -5.19 21.60 15.32
C SER A 111 -6.11 20.53 14.71
N ILE A 112 -5.72 19.27 14.77
CA ILE A 112 -6.51 18.14 14.28
C ILE A 112 -7.72 17.92 15.20
N PHE A 113 -7.51 17.91 16.50
CA PHE A 113 -8.60 17.76 17.49
C PHE A 113 -9.62 18.90 17.42
N ASP A 114 -9.14 20.14 17.28
CA ASP A 114 -10.00 21.32 17.19
C ASP A 114 -10.81 21.33 15.88
N TYR A 115 -10.18 20.90 14.77
CA TYR A 115 -10.88 20.73 13.49
C TYR A 115 -12.01 19.70 13.59
N ILE A 116 -11.72 18.52 14.17
CA ILE A 116 -12.73 17.46 14.34
C ILE A 116 -13.88 17.95 15.23
N ARG A 117 -13.59 18.63 16.36
CA ARG A 117 -14.61 19.14 17.26
C ARG A 117 -15.50 20.22 16.64
N LYS A 118 -14.92 21.05 15.75
CA LYS A 118 -15.65 22.14 15.10
C LYS A 118 -16.58 21.65 13.98
N ASN A 119 -16.28 20.49 13.38
CA ASN A 119 -16.98 19.97 12.21
C ASN A 119 -17.83 18.71 12.52
N ASN A 120 -17.95 18.33 13.78
CA ASN A 120 -18.93 17.38 14.31
C ASN A 120 -20.05 18.13 15.03
#